data_87b449dd988314caeed12889673e16cf
#
_entry.id   87b449dd988314caeed12889673e16cf
#
_cell.length_a   1.000
_cell.length_b   1.000
_cell.length_c   1.000
_cell.angle_alpha   90.00
_cell.angle_beta   90.00
_cell.angle_gamma   90.00
#
_symmetry.space_group_name_H-M   'P 1'
#
loop_
_entity.id
_entity.type
_entity.pdbx_description
1 polymer ?
#
loop_
_entity_poly.entity_id
_entity_poly.type
_entity_poly.pdbx_seq_one_letter_code
_entity_poly.pdbx_strand_id
1 'polypeptide(L)'
;MKITLKKSIVALTLLALAGGGGVFTYRNMAAQSPEKRYKLQVLEKGDLTQTVSANGTLNPVVLVNVGTQVSGTVTKLYVDFNDKVEKGQALLELDDSLLSAQARQTAANVLNVSASLELARANEARIKALFEQEYVSRQEYDQAVQARKSAEAQLAQSRAAADKDRVNLAYATIRSPVSGIVVDRVVDLGQTVAASLQTPTLIKIAQDLSEMRIDSSFAEADIGSIKQGQRVRFTVDAFPNRNFQGEVQQIRLNPTTQQNVVTYNVRVSLNNPEQILLPGMTAYVNIGVAQRKDVLLVPNAALRFKPSEVVAVSESAKPSPSTSGGGGSPKGPGKKRDTASGTVYLIENGELKPFSLQLGITDNRNTEVVSGDLKVGDKVVAGENTPNVTGKPSSVGMRMF
;
A
#
# COMPACT_ATOMS: atom_id res chain seq x y z
N MET A 1 -44.92 -79.86 33.17
CA MET A 1 -43.46 -79.68 33.13
C MET A 1 -42.92 -79.52 31.67
N LYS A 2 -43.62 -78.75 30.76
CA LYS A 2 -43.23 -78.56 29.36
C LYS A 2 -43.13 -77.10 28.91
N ILE A 3 -43.34 -76.14 29.82
CA ILE A 3 -43.34 -74.69 29.49
C ILE A 3 -42.00 -74.01 29.79
N THR A 4 -41.21 -74.52 30.72
CA THR A 4 -39.93 -73.97 31.16
C THR A 4 -38.79 -74.18 30.15
N LEU A 5 -38.82 -75.31 29.36
CA LEU A 5 -37.78 -75.64 28.39
C LEU A 5 -37.79 -74.69 27.17
N LYS A 6 -38.97 -74.27 26.71
CA LYS A 6 -39.11 -73.37 25.57
C LYS A 6 -38.62 -71.91 25.97
N LYS A 7 -38.81 -71.48 27.20
CA LYS A 7 -38.36 -70.18 27.64
C LYS A 7 -36.81 -70.13 27.82
N SER A 8 -36.21 -71.23 28.25
CA SER A 8 -34.75 -71.33 28.34
C SER A 8 -34.05 -71.36 26.98
N ILE A 9 -34.64 -72.00 25.97
CA ILE A 9 -34.11 -72.02 24.62
C ILE A 9 -34.23 -70.66 23.95
N VAL A 10 -35.30 -69.89 24.11
CA VAL A 10 -35.44 -68.53 23.61
C VAL A 10 -34.49 -67.55 24.30
N ALA A 11 -34.25 -67.70 25.62
CA ALA A 11 -33.25 -66.91 26.33
C ALA A 11 -31.81 -67.19 25.87
N LEU A 12 -31.46 -68.43 25.58
CA LEU A 12 -30.14 -68.83 25.06
C LEU A 12 -29.91 -68.33 23.64
N THR A 13 -30.90 -68.33 22.75
CA THR A 13 -30.81 -67.80 21.41
C THR A 13 -30.70 -66.27 21.38
N LEU A 14 -31.38 -65.55 22.29
CA LEU A 14 -31.25 -64.11 22.46
C LEU A 14 -29.85 -63.72 22.95
N LEU A 15 -29.28 -64.52 23.90
CA LEU A 15 -27.93 -64.30 24.39
C LEU A 15 -26.85 -64.58 23.32
N ALA A 16 -27.06 -65.61 22.52
CA ALA A 16 -26.18 -65.91 21.36
C ALA A 16 -26.22 -64.85 20.27
N LEU A 17 -27.44 -64.29 19.97
CA LEU A 17 -27.60 -63.17 19.04
C LEU A 17 -27.02 -61.90 19.58
N ALA A 18 -27.18 -61.56 20.86
CA ALA A 18 -26.56 -60.38 21.49
C ALA A 18 -25.04 -60.49 21.56
N GLY A 19 -24.50 -61.68 21.89
CA GLY A 19 -23.06 -61.96 21.90
C GLY A 19 -22.45 -61.96 20.50
N GLY A 20 -23.14 -62.61 19.53
CA GLY A 20 -22.72 -62.59 18.10
C GLY A 20 -22.79 -61.20 17.48
N GLY A 21 -23.86 -60.44 17.75
CA GLY A 21 -24.00 -59.04 17.34
C GLY A 21 -22.94 -58.11 17.96
N GLY A 22 -22.63 -58.32 19.24
CA GLY A 22 -21.57 -57.57 19.93
C GLY A 22 -20.16 -57.85 19.39
N VAL A 23 -19.87 -59.11 19.12
CA VAL A 23 -18.59 -59.53 18.49
C VAL A 23 -18.47 -59.05 17.06
N PHE A 24 -19.60 -59.07 16.29
CA PHE A 24 -19.62 -58.58 14.90
C PHE A 24 -19.45 -57.06 14.83
N THR A 25 -20.10 -56.30 15.71
CA THR A 25 -19.90 -54.85 15.79
C THR A 25 -18.51 -54.47 16.31
N TYR A 26 -17.97 -55.22 17.27
CA TYR A 26 -16.60 -55.00 17.76
C TYR A 26 -15.54 -55.34 16.67
N ARG A 27 -15.70 -56.43 15.92
CA ARG A 27 -14.80 -56.75 14.79
C ARG A 27 -14.94 -55.76 13.64
N ASN A 28 -16.13 -55.23 13.35
CA ASN A 28 -16.32 -54.20 12.33
C ASN A 28 -15.77 -52.83 12.76
N MET A 29 -15.81 -52.48 14.05
CA MET A 29 -15.13 -51.28 14.59
C MET A 29 -13.60 -51.46 14.63
N ALA A 30 -13.11 -52.66 14.97
CA ALA A 30 -11.67 -52.94 14.98
C ALA A 30 -11.06 -53.13 13.57
N ALA A 31 -11.88 -53.36 12.54
CA ALA A 31 -11.43 -53.59 11.16
C ALA A 31 -11.43 -52.37 10.25
N GLN A 32 -11.62 -51.16 10.78
CA GLN A 32 -11.31 -49.94 10.00
C GLN A 32 -9.80 -49.83 9.88
N SER A 33 -9.26 -50.20 8.72
CA SER A 33 -7.83 -49.99 8.41
C SER A 33 -7.46 -48.58 8.72
N PRO A 34 -6.34 -48.31 9.44
CA PRO A 34 -5.87 -46.97 9.85
C PRO A 34 -5.88 -45.96 8.70
N GLU A 35 -5.68 -46.45 7.47
CA GLU A 35 -5.74 -45.63 6.25
C GLU A 35 -7.10 -44.98 5.98
N LYS A 36 -8.22 -45.57 6.47
CA LYS A 36 -9.56 -44.97 6.35
C LYS A 36 -9.88 -43.95 7.43
N ARG A 37 -9.14 -43.99 8.55
CA ARG A 37 -9.31 -43.07 9.69
C ARG A 37 -8.65 -41.73 9.45
N TYR A 38 -7.61 -41.65 8.62
CA TYR A 38 -6.80 -40.46 8.40
C TYR A 38 -6.89 -40.03 6.95
N LYS A 39 -6.88 -38.68 6.77
CA LYS A 39 -6.73 -38.07 5.45
C LYS A 39 -5.25 -38.04 5.12
N LEU A 40 -4.84 -38.89 4.18
CA LEU A 40 -3.46 -38.97 3.71
C LEU A 40 -3.21 -38.04 2.55
N GLN A 41 -2.04 -37.41 2.51
CA GLN A 41 -1.57 -36.60 1.41
C GLN A 41 -0.17 -37.04 1.00
N VAL A 42 0.04 -37.22 -0.30
CA VAL A 42 1.31 -37.68 -0.86
C VAL A 42 2.27 -36.51 -0.93
N LEU A 43 3.52 -36.74 -0.57
CA LEU A 43 4.59 -35.74 -0.70
C LEU A 43 5.08 -35.71 -2.15
N GLU A 44 5.09 -34.51 -2.71
CA GLU A 44 5.54 -34.27 -4.07
C GLU A 44 6.67 -33.24 -4.07
N LYS A 45 7.49 -33.28 -5.12
CA LYS A 45 8.43 -32.21 -5.39
C LYS A 45 7.77 -31.14 -6.27
N GLY A 46 8.13 -29.90 -6.02
CA GLY A 46 7.63 -28.80 -6.81
C GLY A 46 8.37 -27.48 -6.53
N ASP A 47 7.98 -26.50 -7.30
CA ASP A 47 8.48 -25.13 -7.12
C ASP A 47 7.69 -24.44 -6.02
N LEU A 48 8.39 -23.80 -5.09
CA LEU A 48 7.80 -23.06 -3.99
C LEU A 48 8.21 -21.59 -4.06
N THR A 49 7.24 -20.70 -4.01
CA THR A 49 7.47 -19.26 -3.97
C THR A 49 6.85 -18.68 -2.71
N GLN A 50 7.67 -18.18 -1.84
CA GLN A 50 7.20 -17.42 -0.68
C GLN A 50 6.79 -16.01 -1.14
N THR A 51 5.57 -15.60 -0.80
CA THR A 51 5.05 -14.28 -1.13
C THR A 51 4.69 -13.51 0.13
N VAL A 52 4.90 -12.21 0.09
CA VAL A 52 4.34 -11.25 1.05
C VAL A 52 3.29 -10.42 0.36
N SER A 53 2.19 -10.14 1.06
CA SER A 53 1.02 -9.48 0.50
C SER A 53 0.70 -8.20 1.24
N ALA A 54 0.30 -7.18 0.50
CA ALA A 54 -0.19 -5.92 1.08
C ALA A 54 -1.22 -5.27 0.17
N ASN A 55 -1.99 -4.36 0.75
CA ASN A 55 -2.88 -3.49 -0.01
C ASN A 55 -2.13 -2.22 -0.40
N GLY A 56 -2.47 -1.66 -1.53
CA GLY A 56 -1.92 -0.40 -2.02
C GLY A 56 -2.93 0.36 -2.85
N THR A 57 -2.59 1.61 -3.18
CA THR A 57 -3.40 2.49 -4.03
C THR A 57 -2.66 2.77 -5.33
N LEU A 58 -3.37 2.67 -6.45
CA LEU A 58 -2.86 3.05 -7.76
C LEU A 58 -2.82 4.57 -7.87
N ASN A 59 -1.67 5.08 -8.31
CA ASN A 59 -1.45 6.50 -8.54
C ASN A 59 -0.69 6.69 -9.87
N PRO A 60 -0.88 7.79 -10.59
CA PRO A 60 0.00 8.13 -11.71
C PRO A 60 1.42 8.41 -11.19
N VAL A 61 2.43 8.22 -12.04
CA VAL A 61 3.83 8.50 -11.68
C VAL A 61 3.99 9.98 -11.32
N VAL A 62 3.37 10.88 -12.11
CA VAL A 62 3.36 12.32 -11.86
C VAL A 62 1.93 12.81 -11.74
N LEU A 63 1.56 13.25 -10.54
CA LEU A 63 0.31 13.93 -10.23
C LEU A 63 0.63 15.36 -9.79
N VAL A 64 0.14 16.34 -10.52
CA VAL A 64 0.37 17.76 -10.24
C VAL A 64 -0.91 18.38 -9.67
N ASN A 65 -0.78 18.94 -8.47
CA ASN A 65 -1.85 19.71 -7.85
C ASN A 65 -1.69 21.18 -8.25
N VAL A 66 -2.62 21.68 -9.05
CA VAL A 66 -2.64 23.08 -9.48
C VAL A 66 -3.47 23.88 -8.47
N GLY A 67 -2.86 24.91 -7.91
CA GLY A 67 -3.48 25.81 -6.94
C GLY A 67 -3.44 27.26 -7.43
N THR A 68 -3.84 28.21 -6.55
CA THR A 68 -3.83 29.66 -6.84
C THR A 68 -2.82 30.38 -5.97
N GLN A 69 -2.24 31.47 -6.50
CA GLN A 69 -1.37 32.39 -5.78
C GLN A 69 -2.09 33.70 -5.39
N VAL A 70 -3.30 33.92 -5.94
CA VAL A 70 -4.14 35.10 -5.64
C VAL A 70 -5.54 34.64 -5.24
N SER A 71 -6.18 35.42 -4.39
CA SER A 71 -7.56 35.18 -3.96
C SER A 71 -8.55 35.79 -4.95
N GLY A 72 -9.68 35.11 -5.16
CA GLY A 72 -10.74 35.60 -6.03
C GLY A 72 -11.87 34.62 -6.13
N THR A 73 -12.95 35.00 -6.81
CA THR A 73 -14.07 34.13 -7.15
C THR A 73 -13.85 33.52 -8.53
N VAL A 74 -14.13 32.22 -8.71
CA VAL A 74 -14.02 31.55 -10.02
C VAL A 74 -15.11 32.10 -10.96
N THR A 75 -14.69 32.83 -12.00
CA THR A 75 -15.60 33.45 -12.98
C THR A 75 -15.79 32.59 -14.23
N LYS A 76 -14.75 31.84 -14.61
CA LYS A 76 -14.81 30.97 -15.79
C LYS A 76 -14.03 29.67 -15.49
N LEU A 77 -14.55 28.58 -16.05
CA LEU A 77 -13.95 27.27 -16.00
C LEU A 77 -13.82 26.75 -17.43
N TYR A 78 -12.63 26.37 -17.84
CA TYR A 78 -12.33 25.98 -19.24
C TYR A 78 -12.14 24.48 -19.39
N VAL A 79 -12.04 23.74 -18.29
CA VAL A 79 -11.77 22.30 -18.27
C VAL A 79 -12.69 21.60 -17.29
N ASP A 80 -13.01 20.35 -17.62
CA ASP A 80 -13.79 19.46 -16.75
C ASP A 80 -13.04 18.15 -16.49
N PHE A 81 -13.66 17.22 -15.77
CA PHE A 81 -13.09 15.91 -15.46
C PHE A 81 -12.75 15.15 -16.75
N ASN A 82 -11.60 14.48 -16.76
CA ASN A 82 -11.07 13.68 -17.86
C ASN A 82 -10.66 14.45 -19.12
N ASP A 83 -10.69 15.77 -19.09
CA ASP A 83 -10.22 16.59 -20.21
C ASP A 83 -8.71 16.49 -20.36
N LYS A 84 -8.25 16.45 -21.62
CA LYS A 84 -6.84 16.57 -21.97
C LYS A 84 -6.45 18.04 -21.99
N VAL A 85 -5.35 18.35 -21.33
CA VAL A 85 -4.82 19.72 -21.23
C VAL A 85 -3.37 19.77 -21.67
N GLU A 86 -2.99 20.88 -22.28
CA GLU A 86 -1.62 21.16 -22.68
C GLU A 86 -0.93 22.10 -21.67
N LYS A 87 0.39 22.02 -21.61
CA LYS A 87 1.20 22.93 -20.80
C LYS A 87 0.95 24.39 -21.22
N GLY A 88 0.60 25.25 -20.25
CA GLY A 88 0.29 26.66 -20.46
C GLY A 88 -1.18 26.94 -20.82
N GLN A 89 -2.00 25.92 -21.09
CA GLN A 89 -3.44 26.07 -21.33
C GLN A 89 -4.13 26.66 -20.11
N ALA A 90 -5.05 27.62 -20.32
CA ALA A 90 -5.89 28.17 -19.27
C ALA A 90 -6.86 27.10 -18.77
N LEU A 91 -6.93 26.93 -17.43
CA LEU A 91 -7.79 25.98 -16.77
C LEU A 91 -9.04 26.66 -16.19
N LEU A 92 -8.83 27.79 -15.53
CA LEU A 92 -9.89 28.63 -14.96
C LEU A 92 -9.44 30.08 -14.83
N GLU A 93 -10.40 30.98 -14.69
CA GLU A 93 -10.17 32.40 -14.40
C GLU A 93 -10.85 32.78 -13.09
N LEU A 94 -10.13 33.56 -12.31
CA LEU A 94 -10.63 34.23 -11.11
C LEU A 94 -11.10 35.63 -11.48
N ASP A 95 -11.97 36.22 -10.67
CA ASP A 95 -12.33 37.62 -10.77
C ASP A 95 -11.09 38.51 -10.61
N ASP A 96 -10.70 39.16 -11.66
CA ASP A 96 -9.52 40.02 -11.75
C ASP A 96 -9.81 41.49 -11.55
N SER A 97 -11.07 41.88 -11.29
CA SER A 97 -11.54 43.27 -11.24
C SER A 97 -10.68 44.16 -10.35
N LEU A 98 -10.34 43.67 -9.13
CA LEU A 98 -9.50 44.41 -8.21
C LEU A 98 -8.04 44.44 -8.67
N LEU A 99 -7.49 43.31 -9.14
CA LEU A 99 -6.11 43.19 -9.61
C LEU A 99 -5.88 44.03 -10.88
N SER A 100 -6.84 44.05 -11.79
CA SER A 100 -6.78 44.86 -13.01
C SER A 100 -6.86 46.36 -12.68
N ALA A 101 -7.68 46.78 -11.72
CA ALA A 101 -7.72 48.14 -11.24
C ALA A 101 -6.38 48.60 -10.60
N GLN A 102 -5.80 47.73 -9.78
CA GLN A 102 -4.50 47.97 -9.17
C GLN A 102 -3.36 48.08 -10.20
N ALA A 103 -3.35 47.18 -11.18
CA ALA A 103 -2.37 47.20 -12.27
C ALA A 103 -2.50 48.47 -13.14
N ARG A 104 -3.73 48.93 -13.39
CA ARG A 104 -3.94 50.23 -14.09
C ARG A 104 -3.46 51.40 -13.29
N GLN A 105 -3.69 51.43 -11.98
CA GLN A 105 -3.25 52.50 -11.09
C GLN A 105 -1.71 52.58 -11.06
N THR A 106 -0.99 51.50 -10.88
CA THR A 106 0.48 51.48 -10.89
C THR A 106 1.06 51.80 -12.26
N ALA A 107 0.42 51.37 -13.36
CA ALA A 107 0.80 51.78 -14.72
C ALA A 107 0.66 53.29 -14.93
N ALA A 108 -0.43 53.89 -14.46
CA ALA A 108 -0.60 55.34 -14.51
C ALA A 108 0.48 56.10 -13.70
N ASN A 109 0.87 55.55 -12.53
CA ASN A 109 1.96 56.13 -11.74
C ASN A 109 3.31 56.05 -12.49
N VAL A 110 3.60 54.96 -13.22
CA VAL A 110 4.79 54.91 -14.11
C VAL A 110 4.81 56.03 -15.12
N LEU A 111 3.66 56.32 -15.75
CA LEU A 111 3.55 57.44 -16.70
C LEU A 111 3.82 58.81 -16.06
N ASN A 112 3.27 59.06 -14.88
CA ASN A 112 3.51 60.29 -14.13
C ASN A 112 5.00 60.46 -13.77
N VAL A 113 5.63 59.40 -13.22
CA VAL A 113 7.05 59.46 -12.85
C VAL A 113 7.96 59.55 -14.09
N SER A 114 7.56 58.92 -15.20
CA SER A 114 8.30 59.02 -16.49
C SER A 114 8.31 60.45 -17.03
N ALA A 115 7.18 61.16 -16.93
CA ALA A 115 7.09 62.58 -17.31
C ALA A 115 7.98 63.47 -16.40
N SER A 116 8.04 63.16 -15.10
CA SER A 116 8.93 63.84 -14.18
C SER A 116 10.41 63.63 -14.52
N LEU A 117 10.80 62.42 -14.92
CA LEU A 117 12.16 62.13 -15.41
C LEU A 117 12.47 62.88 -16.70
N GLU A 118 11.52 62.99 -17.64
CA GLU A 118 11.67 63.71 -18.92
C GLU A 118 11.92 65.20 -18.63
N LEU A 119 11.16 65.81 -17.70
CA LEU A 119 11.38 67.17 -17.25
C LEU A 119 12.78 67.35 -16.63
N ALA A 120 13.21 66.46 -15.75
CA ALA A 120 14.51 66.50 -15.12
C ALA A 120 15.65 66.39 -16.14
N ARG A 121 15.50 65.52 -17.15
CA ARG A 121 16.45 65.36 -18.26
C ARG A 121 16.55 66.62 -19.12
N ALA A 122 15.39 67.22 -19.48
CA ALA A 122 15.37 68.46 -20.23
C ALA A 122 16.02 69.61 -19.48
N ASN A 123 15.81 69.69 -18.14
CA ASN A 123 16.44 70.70 -17.30
C ASN A 123 17.96 70.46 -17.19
N GLU A 124 18.42 69.23 -16.92
CA GLU A 124 19.86 68.89 -16.92
C GLU A 124 20.52 69.27 -18.26
N ALA A 125 19.93 68.95 -19.39
CA ALA A 125 20.46 69.27 -20.72
C ALA A 125 20.60 70.79 -20.91
N ARG A 126 19.62 71.57 -20.43
CA ARG A 126 19.65 73.05 -20.48
C ARG A 126 20.76 73.60 -19.58
N ILE A 127 20.82 73.15 -18.31
CA ILE A 127 21.84 73.61 -17.36
C ILE A 127 23.25 73.18 -17.82
N LYS A 128 23.41 72.02 -18.42
CA LYS A 128 24.65 71.56 -18.99
C LYS A 128 25.16 72.51 -20.11
N ALA A 129 24.28 72.92 -21.05
CA ALA A 129 24.63 73.84 -22.10
C ALA A 129 25.01 75.21 -21.59
N LEU A 130 24.38 75.75 -20.48
CA LEU A 130 24.74 77.00 -19.81
C LEU A 130 26.04 76.83 -19.06
N PHE A 131 26.33 75.72 -18.44
CA PHE A 131 27.60 75.45 -17.74
C PHE A 131 28.79 75.42 -18.74
N GLU A 132 28.62 74.80 -19.87
CA GLU A 132 29.61 74.75 -20.96
C GLU A 132 29.94 76.14 -21.49
N GLN A 133 29.01 77.13 -21.31
CA GLN A 133 29.19 78.58 -21.63
C GLN A 133 29.59 79.37 -20.46
N GLU A 134 29.90 78.81 -19.28
CA GLU A 134 30.29 79.44 -18.04
C GLU A 134 29.22 80.38 -17.40
N TYR A 135 27.93 80.23 -17.80
CA TYR A 135 26.83 81.09 -17.31
C TYR A 135 26.26 80.63 -15.95
N VAL A 136 26.53 79.39 -15.54
CA VAL A 136 26.05 78.78 -14.28
C VAL A 136 27.18 78.17 -13.51
N SER A 137 27.00 78.00 -12.20
CA SER A 137 27.99 77.40 -11.31
C SER A 137 28.04 75.89 -11.44
N ARG A 138 29.15 75.26 -11.10
CA ARG A 138 29.27 73.77 -11.00
C ARG A 138 28.27 73.22 -10.02
N GLN A 139 27.96 73.86 -8.95
CA GLN A 139 26.98 73.44 -7.97
C GLN A 139 25.57 73.30 -8.61
N GLU A 140 25.16 74.27 -9.44
CA GLU A 140 23.84 74.20 -10.13
C GLU A 140 23.81 73.02 -11.15
N TYR A 141 24.90 72.77 -11.87
CA TYR A 141 25.01 71.64 -12.75
C TYR A 141 24.91 70.31 -11.95
N ASP A 142 25.70 70.17 -10.87
CA ASP A 142 25.67 68.96 -10.03
C ASP A 142 24.27 68.73 -9.41
N GLN A 143 23.53 69.78 -9.05
CA GLN A 143 22.13 69.69 -8.59
C GLN A 143 21.19 69.18 -9.70
N ALA A 144 21.32 69.64 -10.93
CA ALA A 144 20.52 69.19 -12.06
C ALA A 144 20.80 67.70 -12.38
N VAL A 145 22.07 67.27 -12.34
CA VAL A 145 22.46 65.88 -12.48
C VAL A 145 21.87 65.02 -11.38
N GLN A 146 21.92 65.48 -10.11
CA GLN A 146 21.34 64.75 -8.99
C GLN A 146 19.81 64.64 -9.10
N ALA A 147 19.11 65.71 -9.52
CA ALA A 147 17.68 65.70 -9.74
C ALA A 147 17.28 64.64 -10.82
N ARG A 148 18.00 64.58 -11.96
CA ARG A 148 17.78 63.56 -12.95
C ARG A 148 18.01 62.17 -12.41
N LYS A 149 19.12 61.90 -11.71
CA LYS A 149 19.43 60.59 -11.11
C LYS A 149 18.36 60.18 -10.11
N SER A 150 17.86 61.10 -9.28
CA SER A 150 16.76 60.83 -8.36
C SER A 150 15.46 60.47 -9.08
N ALA A 151 15.09 61.22 -10.14
CA ALA A 151 13.91 60.90 -10.94
C ALA A 151 14.04 59.55 -11.67
N GLU A 152 15.25 59.21 -12.13
CA GLU A 152 15.53 57.92 -12.76
C GLU A 152 15.37 56.74 -11.77
N ALA A 153 15.89 56.90 -10.54
CA ALA A 153 15.69 55.92 -9.47
C ALA A 153 14.21 55.76 -9.10
N GLN A 154 13.45 56.88 -9.05
CA GLN A 154 12.01 56.86 -8.79
C GLN A 154 11.21 56.13 -9.90
N LEU A 155 11.61 56.34 -11.16
CA LEU A 155 11.01 55.61 -12.28
C LEU A 155 11.29 54.10 -12.19
N ALA A 156 12.51 53.71 -11.85
CA ALA A 156 12.86 52.31 -11.67
C ALA A 156 12.01 51.66 -10.55
N GLN A 157 11.81 52.34 -9.43
CA GLN A 157 10.94 51.90 -8.34
C GLN A 157 9.50 51.76 -8.77
N SER A 158 8.95 52.72 -9.50
CA SER A 158 7.56 52.70 -9.99
C SER A 158 7.34 51.57 -11.01
N ARG A 159 8.33 51.33 -11.89
CA ARG A 159 8.29 50.16 -12.83
C ARG A 159 8.27 48.84 -12.10
N ALA A 160 9.12 48.66 -11.08
CA ALA A 160 9.14 47.44 -10.28
C ALA A 160 7.79 47.18 -9.57
N ALA A 161 7.13 48.25 -9.08
CA ALA A 161 5.80 48.16 -8.50
C ALA A 161 4.74 47.74 -9.54
N ALA A 162 4.76 48.36 -10.74
CA ALA A 162 3.84 48.01 -11.82
C ALA A 162 4.07 46.60 -12.35
N ASP A 163 5.31 46.13 -12.45
CA ASP A 163 5.64 44.76 -12.86
C ASP A 163 5.11 43.72 -11.85
N LYS A 164 5.22 44.00 -10.54
CA LYS A 164 4.64 43.16 -9.49
C LYS A 164 3.12 43.03 -9.66
N ASP A 165 2.40 44.12 -9.86
CA ASP A 165 0.96 44.11 -9.96
C ASP A 165 0.51 43.44 -11.28
N ARG A 166 1.28 43.60 -12.37
CA ARG A 166 1.06 42.87 -13.63
C ARG A 166 1.22 41.36 -13.46
N VAL A 167 2.21 40.90 -12.70
CA VAL A 167 2.39 39.48 -12.39
C VAL A 167 1.23 38.95 -11.53
N ASN A 168 0.79 39.73 -10.52
CA ASN A 168 -0.37 39.35 -9.71
C ASN A 168 -1.65 39.22 -10.58
N LEU A 169 -1.86 40.15 -11.51
CA LEU A 169 -2.97 40.04 -12.47
C LEU A 169 -2.86 38.80 -13.35
N ALA A 170 -1.67 38.44 -13.82
CA ALA A 170 -1.46 37.24 -14.60
C ALA A 170 -1.80 35.95 -13.83
N TYR A 171 -1.64 35.94 -12.49
CA TYR A 171 -2.01 34.83 -11.64
C TYR A 171 -3.53 34.65 -11.46
N ALA A 172 -4.36 35.62 -11.88
CA ALA A 172 -5.80 35.45 -11.91
C ALA A 172 -6.26 34.42 -12.96
N THR A 173 -5.47 34.21 -14.02
CA THR A 173 -5.69 33.11 -14.97
C THR A 173 -4.83 31.92 -14.56
N ILE A 174 -5.45 30.86 -14.05
CA ILE A 174 -4.76 29.64 -13.64
C ILE A 174 -4.48 28.79 -14.88
N ARG A 175 -3.21 28.45 -15.08
CA ARG A 175 -2.74 27.67 -16.23
C ARG A 175 -2.13 26.33 -15.83
N SER A 176 -2.22 25.35 -16.72
CA SER A 176 -1.59 24.05 -16.50
C SER A 176 -0.07 24.15 -16.57
N PRO A 177 0.68 23.70 -15.56
CA PRO A 177 2.14 23.65 -15.61
C PRO A 177 2.67 22.48 -16.45
N VAL A 178 1.84 21.47 -16.74
CA VAL A 178 2.17 20.24 -17.47
C VAL A 178 1.09 19.92 -18.50
N SER A 179 1.43 19.13 -19.50
CA SER A 179 0.42 18.48 -20.36
C SER A 179 -0.04 17.19 -19.68
N GLY A 180 -1.33 16.82 -19.79
CA GLY A 180 -1.86 15.64 -19.14
C GLY A 180 -3.39 15.57 -19.19
N ILE A 181 -3.95 14.83 -18.23
CA ILE A 181 -5.39 14.62 -18.09
C ILE A 181 -5.84 15.14 -16.72
N VAL A 182 -6.95 15.87 -16.69
CA VAL A 182 -7.57 16.33 -15.45
C VAL A 182 -8.19 15.14 -14.72
N VAL A 183 -7.62 14.79 -13.57
CA VAL A 183 -8.10 13.67 -12.74
C VAL A 183 -9.19 14.12 -11.78
N ASP A 184 -9.07 15.35 -11.27
CA ASP A 184 -9.95 15.86 -10.23
C ASP A 184 -10.07 17.40 -10.35
N ARG A 185 -11.27 17.90 -10.10
CA ARG A 185 -11.60 19.31 -10.05
C ARG A 185 -12.30 19.61 -8.72
N VAL A 186 -11.61 20.35 -7.87
CA VAL A 186 -12.03 20.59 -6.49
C VAL A 186 -12.84 21.89 -6.35
N VAL A 187 -12.90 22.70 -7.41
CA VAL A 187 -13.58 24.01 -7.40
C VAL A 187 -14.68 24.11 -8.44
N ASP A 188 -15.71 24.88 -8.11
CA ASP A 188 -16.85 25.15 -8.95
C ASP A 188 -16.94 26.62 -9.37
N LEU A 189 -17.71 26.87 -10.44
CA LEU A 189 -18.01 28.22 -10.91
C LEU A 189 -18.73 29.02 -9.80
N GLY A 190 -18.26 30.24 -9.55
CA GLY A 190 -18.80 31.09 -8.48
C GLY A 190 -18.22 30.83 -7.10
N GLN A 191 -17.38 29.82 -6.93
CA GLN A 191 -16.71 29.53 -5.66
C GLN A 191 -15.60 30.55 -5.40
N THR A 192 -15.53 31.08 -4.17
CA THR A 192 -14.44 31.93 -3.75
C THR A 192 -13.27 31.11 -3.20
N VAL A 193 -12.08 31.35 -3.73
CA VAL A 193 -10.83 30.73 -3.30
C VAL A 193 -9.91 31.78 -2.66
N ALA A 194 -9.27 31.42 -1.56
CA ALA A 194 -8.36 32.30 -0.85
C ALA A 194 -6.93 31.74 -0.92
N ALA A 195 -6.00 32.55 -1.43
CA ALA A 195 -4.57 32.28 -1.33
C ALA A 195 -4.12 32.61 0.10
N SER A 196 -4.09 31.60 0.95
CA SER A 196 -3.64 31.69 2.35
C SER A 196 -2.31 30.94 2.57
N LEU A 197 -1.92 30.74 3.82
CA LEU A 197 -0.71 29.98 4.19
C LEU A 197 -0.66 28.56 3.57
N GLN A 198 -1.80 27.97 3.27
CA GLN A 198 -1.90 26.71 2.54
C GLN A 198 -2.63 26.97 1.22
N THR A 199 -1.91 26.86 0.11
CA THR A 199 -2.51 26.99 -1.22
C THR A 199 -3.52 25.86 -1.45
N PRO A 200 -4.82 26.17 -1.65
CA PRO A 200 -5.81 25.14 -1.94
C PRO A 200 -5.53 24.52 -3.31
N THR A 201 -5.67 23.18 -3.39
CA THR A 201 -5.66 22.49 -4.69
C THR A 201 -6.97 22.79 -5.40
N LEU A 202 -6.90 23.29 -6.64
CA LEU A 202 -8.06 23.58 -7.48
C LEU A 202 -8.32 22.46 -8.47
N ILE A 203 -7.27 21.99 -9.12
CA ILE A 203 -7.32 20.96 -10.17
C ILE A 203 -6.15 20.01 -9.98
N LYS A 204 -6.39 18.69 -10.15
CA LYS A 204 -5.35 17.66 -10.17
C LYS A 204 -5.15 17.15 -11.57
N ILE A 205 -3.93 17.19 -12.07
CA ILE A 205 -3.57 16.78 -13.42
C ILE A 205 -2.58 15.62 -13.35
N ALA A 206 -2.93 14.49 -13.97
CA ALA A 206 -1.99 13.38 -14.20
C ALA A 206 -1.29 13.62 -15.53
N GLN A 207 0.04 13.59 -15.52
CA GLN A 207 0.82 13.84 -16.73
C GLN A 207 0.67 12.69 -17.73
N ASP A 208 0.70 11.46 -17.26
CA ASP A 208 0.56 10.24 -18.05
C ASP A 208 -0.16 9.17 -17.23
N LEU A 209 -1.15 8.51 -17.83
CA LEU A 209 -1.86 7.37 -17.24
C LEU A 209 -1.36 6.01 -17.78
N SER A 210 -0.45 6.01 -18.76
CA SER A 210 0.18 4.80 -19.28
C SER A 210 1.25 4.26 -18.32
N GLU A 211 1.89 5.14 -17.54
CA GLU A 211 2.84 4.79 -16.49
C GLU A 211 2.23 5.08 -15.12
N MET A 212 2.02 4.04 -14.36
CA MET A 212 1.42 4.15 -13.04
C MET A 212 2.31 3.50 -11.98
N ARG A 213 1.99 3.79 -10.73
CA ARG A 213 2.62 3.18 -9.56
C ARG A 213 1.59 2.75 -8.56
N ILE A 214 1.92 1.72 -7.79
CA ILE A 214 1.17 1.36 -6.58
C ILE A 214 2.01 1.78 -5.39
N ASP A 215 1.43 2.56 -4.50
CA ASP A 215 2.01 2.85 -3.20
C ASP A 215 1.36 1.88 -2.19
N SER A 216 2.12 0.83 -1.78
CA SER A 216 1.64 -0.27 -0.92
C SER A 216 2.27 -0.21 0.46
N SER A 217 1.50 -0.51 1.51
CA SER A 217 1.97 -0.48 2.89
C SER A 217 2.23 -1.89 3.41
N PHE A 218 3.50 -2.24 3.61
CA PHE A 218 3.95 -3.52 4.14
C PHE A 218 4.32 -3.41 5.62
N ALA A 219 4.06 -4.47 6.38
CA ALA A 219 4.46 -4.53 7.78
C ALA A 219 5.98 -4.57 7.94
N GLU A 220 6.50 -4.05 9.07
CA GLU A 220 7.93 -4.07 9.39
C GLU A 220 8.53 -5.49 9.35
N ALA A 221 7.75 -6.51 9.75
CA ALA A 221 8.19 -7.90 9.73
C ALA A 221 8.54 -8.42 8.33
N ASP A 222 7.89 -7.89 7.29
CA ASP A 222 8.02 -8.37 5.91
C ASP A 222 9.04 -7.58 5.10
N ILE A 223 9.31 -6.32 5.50
CA ILE A 223 10.13 -5.39 4.71
C ILE A 223 11.57 -5.88 4.50
N GLY A 224 12.12 -6.62 5.49
CA GLY A 224 13.48 -7.16 5.41
C GLY A 224 13.68 -8.18 4.28
N SER A 225 12.60 -8.78 3.77
CA SER A 225 12.63 -9.75 2.69
C SER A 225 12.40 -9.13 1.30
N ILE A 226 11.88 -7.90 1.24
CA ILE A 226 11.58 -7.18 -0.01
C ILE A 226 12.85 -6.48 -0.51
N LYS A 227 13.10 -6.57 -1.81
CA LYS A 227 14.23 -5.91 -2.49
C LYS A 227 13.74 -5.20 -3.75
N GLN A 228 14.44 -4.13 -4.13
CA GLN A 228 14.23 -3.47 -5.40
C GLN A 228 14.46 -4.44 -6.56
N GLY A 229 13.66 -4.33 -7.63
CA GLY A 229 13.75 -5.20 -8.81
C GLY A 229 12.98 -6.52 -8.68
N GLN A 230 12.34 -6.81 -7.54
CA GLN A 230 11.51 -8.01 -7.41
C GLN A 230 10.23 -7.90 -8.22
N ARG A 231 9.84 -9.01 -8.83
CA ARG A 231 8.58 -9.12 -9.59
C ARG A 231 7.40 -9.09 -8.64
N VAL A 232 6.41 -8.32 -9.03
CA VAL A 232 5.17 -8.13 -8.30
C VAL A 232 4.02 -8.62 -9.16
N ARG A 233 3.10 -9.36 -8.54
CA ARG A 233 1.78 -9.66 -9.12
C ARG A 233 0.73 -8.92 -8.30
N PHE A 234 -0.22 -8.31 -8.97
CA PHE A 234 -1.30 -7.64 -8.26
C PHE A 234 -2.63 -7.83 -8.98
N THR A 235 -3.69 -7.73 -8.23
CA THR A 235 -5.07 -7.68 -8.71
C THR A 235 -5.72 -6.41 -8.21
N VAL A 236 -6.72 -5.93 -8.91
CA VAL A 236 -7.55 -4.78 -8.50
C VAL A 236 -8.99 -5.22 -8.36
N ASP A 237 -9.74 -4.61 -7.44
CA ASP A 237 -11.13 -4.98 -7.19
C ASP A 237 -12.03 -4.84 -8.43
N ALA A 238 -11.70 -3.87 -9.29
CA ALA A 238 -12.44 -3.66 -10.54
C ALA A 238 -12.26 -4.82 -11.54
N PHE A 239 -11.16 -5.58 -11.46
CA PHE A 239 -10.83 -6.68 -12.38
C PHE A 239 -10.32 -7.91 -11.60
N PRO A 240 -11.18 -8.60 -10.84
CA PRO A 240 -10.77 -9.67 -9.92
C PRO A 240 -10.18 -10.89 -10.62
N ASN A 241 -10.54 -11.12 -11.87
CA ASN A 241 -10.06 -12.25 -12.67
C ASN A 241 -8.83 -11.94 -13.55
N ARG A 242 -8.29 -10.72 -13.44
CA ARG A 242 -7.13 -10.29 -14.23
C ARG A 242 -5.93 -10.06 -13.31
N ASN A 243 -4.84 -10.78 -13.59
CA ASN A 243 -3.57 -10.59 -12.90
C ASN A 243 -2.70 -9.61 -13.68
N PHE A 244 -2.25 -8.58 -13.00
CA PHE A 244 -1.32 -7.59 -13.52
C PHE A 244 0.07 -7.85 -12.97
N GLN A 245 1.07 -7.31 -13.67
CA GLN A 245 2.47 -7.43 -13.28
C GLN A 245 3.09 -6.05 -13.06
N GLY A 246 4.01 -6.00 -12.13
CA GLY A 246 4.80 -4.82 -11.83
C GLY A 246 6.16 -5.21 -11.26
N GLU A 247 6.92 -4.21 -10.88
CA GLU A 247 8.25 -4.39 -10.29
C GLU A 247 8.42 -3.46 -9.09
N VAL A 248 9.09 -3.93 -8.04
CA VAL A 248 9.44 -3.10 -6.89
C VAL A 248 10.44 -2.04 -7.34
N GLN A 249 9.97 -0.79 -7.42
CA GLN A 249 10.80 0.35 -7.81
C GLN A 249 11.63 0.87 -6.65
N GLN A 250 10.99 1.03 -5.48
CA GLN A 250 11.63 1.68 -4.33
C GLN A 250 10.94 1.28 -3.03
N ILE A 251 11.72 1.14 -1.97
CA ILE A 251 11.24 1.04 -0.59
C ILE A 251 11.50 2.38 0.09
N ARG A 252 10.46 3.02 0.62
CA ARG A 252 10.61 4.29 1.35
C ARG A 252 11.15 4.01 2.75
N LEU A 253 12.19 4.74 3.14
CA LEU A 253 12.85 4.56 4.43
C LEU A 253 12.07 5.15 5.60
N ASN A 254 11.18 6.11 5.34
CA ASN A 254 10.34 6.72 6.37
C ASN A 254 9.12 5.84 6.64
N PRO A 255 8.97 5.24 7.83
CA PRO A 255 7.82 4.43 8.19
C PRO A 255 6.60 5.31 8.51
N THR A 256 5.43 4.71 8.40
CA THR A 256 4.18 5.27 8.90
C THR A 256 3.72 4.44 10.08
N THR A 257 3.48 5.08 11.22
CA THR A 257 2.96 4.41 12.42
C THR A 257 1.49 4.77 12.60
N GLN A 258 0.62 3.79 12.55
CA GLN A 258 -0.80 3.93 12.82
C GLN A 258 -1.21 2.88 13.85
N GLN A 259 -1.90 3.30 14.92
CA GLN A 259 -2.37 2.41 15.99
C GLN A 259 -1.30 1.43 16.50
N ASN A 260 -0.08 1.91 16.71
CA ASN A 260 1.10 1.14 17.11
C ASN A 260 1.57 0.07 16.09
N VAL A 261 1.07 0.09 14.87
CA VAL A 261 1.56 -0.75 13.78
C VAL A 261 2.49 0.06 12.89
N VAL A 262 3.73 -0.40 12.76
CA VAL A 262 4.75 0.21 11.90
C VAL A 262 4.67 -0.41 10.52
N THR A 263 4.46 0.42 9.51
CA THR A 263 4.40 0.02 8.10
C THR A 263 5.38 0.83 7.26
N TYR A 264 5.91 0.21 6.22
CA TYR A 264 6.77 0.85 5.23
C TYR A 264 6.07 0.91 3.90
N ASN A 265 6.18 2.05 3.21
CA ASN A 265 5.63 2.22 1.89
C ASN A 265 6.59 1.65 0.84
N VAL A 266 6.10 0.68 0.06
CA VAL A 266 6.80 0.09 -1.07
C VAL A 266 6.14 0.58 -2.35
N ARG A 267 6.93 1.22 -3.20
CA ARG A 267 6.49 1.69 -4.49
C ARG A 267 6.71 0.62 -5.54
N VAL A 268 5.66 0.25 -6.24
CA VAL A 268 5.67 -0.70 -7.35
C VAL A 268 5.38 0.06 -8.64
N SER A 269 6.25 -0.04 -9.63
CA SER A 269 6.02 0.48 -10.98
C SER A 269 5.22 -0.52 -11.80
N LEU A 270 4.35 -0.01 -12.65
CA LEU A 270 3.56 -0.80 -13.58
C LEU A 270 3.28 -0.02 -14.87
N ASN A 271 3.05 -0.74 -15.95
CA ASN A 271 2.63 -0.19 -17.23
C ASN A 271 1.12 -0.42 -17.42
N ASN A 272 0.42 0.60 -17.90
CA ASN A 272 -1.02 0.61 -18.13
C ASN A 272 -1.33 1.07 -19.58
N PRO A 273 -0.88 0.33 -20.60
CA PRO A 273 -1.01 0.74 -22.00
C PRO A 273 -2.47 0.86 -22.46
N GLU A 274 -3.34 0.04 -21.89
CA GLU A 274 -4.79 0.06 -22.19
C GLU A 274 -5.54 1.15 -21.42
N GLN A 275 -4.89 1.86 -20.49
CA GLN A 275 -5.46 2.90 -19.61
C GLN A 275 -6.72 2.46 -18.84
N ILE A 276 -6.86 1.15 -18.58
CA ILE A 276 -8.00 0.58 -17.82
C ILE A 276 -7.82 0.71 -16.30
N LEU A 277 -6.57 0.84 -15.85
CA LEU A 277 -6.26 1.07 -14.45
C LEU A 277 -6.37 2.58 -14.19
N LEU A 278 -7.24 2.94 -13.25
CA LEU A 278 -7.52 4.34 -12.93
C LEU A 278 -6.85 4.74 -11.61
N PRO A 279 -6.45 6.01 -11.46
CA PRO A 279 -5.98 6.54 -10.19
C PRO A 279 -7.00 6.33 -9.06
N GLY A 280 -6.51 5.98 -7.88
CA GLY A 280 -7.36 5.73 -6.71
C GLY A 280 -7.86 4.30 -6.56
N MET A 281 -7.69 3.40 -7.56
CA MET A 281 -8.06 1.99 -7.42
C MET A 281 -7.23 1.31 -6.34
N THR A 282 -7.86 0.41 -5.58
CA THR A 282 -7.18 -0.45 -4.61
C THR A 282 -6.58 -1.65 -5.31
N ALA A 283 -5.32 -1.94 -5.00
CA ALA A 283 -4.58 -3.09 -5.51
C ALA A 283 -4.18 -4.03 -4.37
N TYR A 284 -4.38 -5.33 -4.58
CA TYR A 284 -3.83 -6.41 -3.74
C TYR A 284 -2.50 -6.85 -4.33
N VAL A 285 -1.42 -6.48 -3.67
CA VAL A 285 -0.06 -6.66 -4.15
C VAL A 285 0.56 -7.88 -3.51
N ASN A 286 1.15 -8.77 -4.34
CA ASN A 286 1.87 -9.97 -3.92
C ASN A 286 3.29 -9.91 -4.47
N ILE A 287 4.29 -9.82 -3.58
CA ILE A 287 5.71 -9.76 -3.92
C ILE A 287 6.33 -11.12 -3.66
N GLY A 288 6.95 -11.73 -4.66
CA GLY A 288 7.75 -12.94 -4.50
C GLY A 288 9.08 -12.63 -3.84
N VAL A 289 9.26 -13.05 -2.58
CA VAL A 289 10.45 -12.73 -1.79
C VAL A 289 11.51 -13.83 -1.80
N ALA A 290 11.09 -15.09 -1.94
CA ALA A 290 11.97 -16.22 -2.08
C ALA A 290 11.37 -17.27 -3.01
N GLN A 291 12.21 -17.89 -3.85
CA GLN A 291 11.81 -18.97 -4.73
C GLN A 291 12.78 -20.16 -4.55
N ARG A 292 12.22 -21.36 -4.47
CA ARG A 292 12.95 -22.62 -4.48
C ARG A 292 12.36 -23.50 -5.58
N LYS A 293 13.23 -24.18 -6.32
CA LYS A 293 12.82 -25.11 -7.39
C LYS A 293 13.13 -26.53 -6.98
N ASP A 294 12.25 -27.44 -7.40
CA ASP A 294 12.40 -28.89 -7.19
C ASP A 294 12.64 -29.31 -5.72
N VAL A 295 11.94 -28.65 -4.78
CA VAL A 295 12.02 -28.97 -3.35
C VAL A 295 10.90 -29.89 -2.91
N LEU A 296 11.15 -30.71 -1.87
CA LEU A 296 10.13 -31.55 -1.27
C LEU A 296 9.12 -30.71 -0.50
N LEU A 297 7.83 -30.84 -0.85
CA LEU A 297 6.74 -30.06 -0.32
C LEU A 297 5.95 -30.86 0.70
N VAL A 298 5.79 -30.31 1.90
CA VAL A 298 4.89 -30.82 2.94
C VAL A 298 3.69 -29.89 3.08
N PRO A 299 2.47 -30.41 2.97
CA PRO A 299 1.27 -29.62 3.21
C PRO A 299 1.22 -29.09 4.64
N ASN A 300 0.89 -27.81 4.81
CA ASN A 300 0.80 -27.17 6.14
C ASN A 300 -0.26 -27.83 7.04
N ALA A 301 -1.26 -28.50 6.45
CA ALA A 301 -2.24 -29.30 7.19
C ALA A 301 -1.57 -30.46 7.95
N ALA A 302 -0.55 -31.12 7.35
CA ALA A 302 0.18 -32.19 7.99
C ALA A 302 1.08 -31.70 9.14
N LEU A 303 1.65 -30.51 9.03
CA LEU A 303 2.44 -29.88 10.09
C LEU A 303 1.60 -29.43 11.30
N ARG A 304 0.31 -29.17 11.08
CA ARG A 304 -0.63 -28.76 12.13
C ARG A 304 -1.34 -29.94 12.79
N PHE A 305 -1.28 -31.13 12.18
CA PHE A 305 -1.94 -32.31 12.69
C PHE A 305 -1.29 -32.78 14.00
N LYS A 306 -2.12 -33.01 15.03
CA LYS A 306 -1.73 -33.61 16.31
C LYS A 306 -2.71 -34.76 16.58
N PRO A 307 -2.23 -36.02 16.72
CA PRO A 307 -3.09 -37.15 17.02
C PRO A 307 -3.76 -36.96 18.38
N SER A 308 -5.05 -37.25 18.46
CA SER A 308 -5.84 -37.10 19.69
C SER A 308 -5.36 -38.02 20.83
N GLU A 309 -4.67 -39.12 20.51
CA GLU A 309 -4.15 -40.10 21.51
C GLU A 309 -2.86 -39.63 22.20
N VAL A 310 -2.10 -38.67 21.66
CA VAL A 310 -0.83 -38.21 22.25
C VAL A 310 -1.06 -37.23 23.42
N VAL A 311 -2.24 -36.68 23.56
CA VAL A 311 -2.58 -35.74 24.64
C VAL A 311 -2.65 -36.45 26.01
N ALA A 312 -2.89 -37.77 26.06
CA ALA A 312 -3.03 -38.52 27.31
C ALA A 312 -1.69 -38.93 27.99
N VAL A 313 -0.56 -38.86 27.29
CA VAL A 313 0.75 -39.30 27.84
C VAL A 313 1.63 -38.13 28.32
N SER A 314 1.30 -36.88 27.91
CA SER A 314 2.12 -35.71 28.25
C SER A 314 1.75 -35.00 29.55
N GLU A 315 0.69 -35.41 30.26
CA GLU A 315 0.21 -34.74 31.48
C GLU A 315 0.82 -35.24 32.80
N SER A 316 1.77 -36.20 32.74
CA SER A 316 2.39 -36.78 33.95
C SER A 316 3.83 -36.32 34.24
N ALA A 317 4.35 -35.28 33.52
CA ALA A 317 5.62 -34.67 33.86
C ALA A 317 5.47 -33.22 34.31
N LYS A 318 5.06 -32.97 35.56
CA LYS A 318 5.22 -31.69 36.24
C LYS A 318 6.70 -31.40 36.46
N PRO A 319 7.23 -30.29 35.96
CA PRO A 319 8.54 -29.83 36.45
C PRO A 319 8.31 -29.07 37.76
N SER A 320 9.05 -29.50 38.80
CA SER A 320 9.20 -28.79 40.07
C SER A 320 9.94 -27.47 39.86
N PRO A 321 9.60 -26.41 40.61
CA PRO A 321 10.27 -25.13 40.50
C PRO A 321 11.64 -25.17 41.16
N SER A 322 12.70 -24.94 40.42
CA SER A 322 14.02 -24.64 40.96
C SER A 322 14.33 -23.15 40.88
N THR A 323 14.62 -22.62 42.04
CA THR A 323 15.00 -21.27 42.45
C THR A 323 16.31 -20.77 41.81
N SER A 324 16.28 -19.52 41.44
CA SER A 324 17.31 -18.46 41.44
C SER A 324 18.81 -18.80 41.35
N GLY A 325 19.51 -18.07 40.54
CA GLY A 325 20.94 -17.80 40.67
C GLY A 325 21.54 -17.17 39.43
N GLY A 326 21.95 -15.91 39.57
CA GLY A 326 22.43 -15.01 38.54
C GLY A 326 23.80 -15.36 37.94
N GLY A 327 24.16 -14.63 36.91
CA GLY A 327 25.55 -14.33 36.57
C GLY A 327 25.99 -14.69 35.16
N GLY A 328 26.28 -13.68 34.36
CA GLY A 328 27.43 -13.69 33.45
C GLY A 328 27.19 -14.14 32.00
N SER A 329 27.12 -13.17 31.12
CA SER A 329 27.42 -13.35 29.68
C SER A 329 28.79 -13.97 29.43
N PRO A 330 28.95 -14.69 28.30
CA PRO A 330 29.71 -14.08 27.24
C PRO A 330 29.09 -14.24 25.83
N LYS A 331 29.24 -13.21 25.02
CA LYS A 331 29.03 -13.19 23.59
C LYS A 331 29.82 -14.28 22.88
N GLY A 332 29.13 -15.16 22.18
CA GLY A 332 29.70 -16.07 21.18
C GLY A 332 29.10 -15.75 19.80
N PRO A 333 29.83 -15.99 18.72
CA PRO A 333 29.53 -15.45 17.38
C PRO A 333 28.49 -16.28 16.62
N GLY A 334 27.64 -15.60 15.86
CA GLY A 334 26.95 -16.15 14.69
C GLY A 334 25.83 -17.13 15.00
N LYS A 335 24.64 -16.63 15.44
CA LYS A 335 23.39 -17.42 15.34
C LYS A 335 23.09 -17.66 13.85
N LYS A 336 23.33 -18.91 13.40
CA LYS A 336 22.69 -19.47 12.21
C LYS A 336 21.18 -19.26 12.40
N ARG A 337 20.49 -18.81 11.36
CA ARG A 337 19.03 -18.70 11.33
C ARG A 337 18.45 -20.02 11.82
N ASP A 338 17.69 -19.98 12.92
CA ASP A 338 16.99 -21.14 13.44
C ASP A 338 16.03 -21.62 12.34
N THR A 339 16.37 -22.73 11.69
CA THR A 339 15.49 -23.47 10.81
C THR A 339 14.31 -23.92 11.66
N ALA A 340 13.10 -23.51 11.32
CA ALA A 340 11.92 -23.93 12.05
C ALA A 340 11.83 -25.46 12.00
N SER A 341 11.69 -26.13 13.14
CA SER A 341 11.46 -27.57 13.20
C SER A 341 9.95 -27.86 13.21
N GLY A 342 9.53 -28.85 12.45
CA GLY A 342 8.15 -29.33 12.39
C GLY A 342 8.10 -30.85 12.57
N THR A 343 6.97 -31.36 13.03
CA THR A 343 6.73 -32.81 13.13
C THR A 343 5.56 -33.18 12.24
N VAL A 344 5.74 -34.22 11.44
CA VAL A 344 4.67 -34.83 10.64
C VAL A 344 4.49 -36.28 11.04
N TYR A 345 3.34 -36.84 10.78
CA TYR A 345 2.99 -38.23 11.13
C TYR A 345 2.80 -39.05 9.87
N LEU A 346 3.48 -40.17 9.79
CA LEU A 346 3.29 -41.18 8.76
C LEU A 346 2.62 -42.42 9.36
N ILE A 347 1.93 -43.19 8.53
CA ILE A 347 1.40 -44.51 8.91
C ILE A 347 2.38 -45.56 8.47
N GLU A 348 3.10 -46.17 9.41
CA GLU A 348 3.93 -47.36 9.19
C GLU A 348 3.38 -48.55 10.01
N ASN A 349 3.11 -49.65 9.33
CA ASN A 349 2.54 -50.87 9.95
C ASN A 349 1.24 -50.66 10.73
N GLY A 350 0.46 -49.61 10.36
CA GLY A 350 -0.83 -49.32 11.01
C GLY A 350 -0.70 -48.40 12.25
N GLU A 351 0.50 -47.93 12.60
CA GLU A 351 0.72 -46.99 13.70
C GLU A 351 1.21 -45.64 13.19
N LEU A 352 0.87 -44.60 13.94
CA LEU A 352 1.34 -43.22 13.66
C LEU A 352 2.75 -43.05 14.22
N LYS A 353 3.73 -42.81 13.35
CA LYS A 353 5.09 -42.47 13.74
C LYS A 353 5.38 -41.01 13.51
N PRO A 354 5.91 -40.28 14.49
CA PRO A 354 6.34 -38.91 14.34
C PRO A 354 7.69 -38.82 13.63
N PHE A 355 7.80 -37.96 12.62
CA PHE A 355 9.03 -37.60 11.93
C PHE A 355 9.34 -36.13 12.13
N SER A 356 10.51 -35.82 12.69
CA SER A 356 10.98 -34.45 12.87
C SER A 356 11.65 -33.94 11.59
N LEU A 357 11.25 -32.75 11.14
CA LEU A 357 11.74 -32.14 9.91
C LEU A 357 12.33 -30.77 10.20
N GLN A 358 13.34 -30.39 9.42
CA GLN A 358 13.75 -28.99 9.33
C GLN A 358 13.01 -28.35 8.16
N LEU A 359 12.30 -27.27 8.48
CA LEU A 359 11.44 -26.56 7.54
C LEU A 359 12.16 -25.35 6.94
N GLY A 360 11.92 -25.11 5.68
CA GLY A 360 12.39 -23.94 4.94
C GLY A 360 11.32 -22.87 4.75
N ILE A 361 11.20 -22.40 3.52
CA ILE A 361 10.19 -21.38 3.13
C ILE A 361 8.80 -22.01 3.01
N THR A 362 7.76 -21.19 3.13
CA THR A 362 6.35 -21.61 3.01
C THR A 362 5.57 -20.66 2.09
N ASP A 363 4.59 -21.20 1.36
CA ASP A 363 3.61 -20.45 0.55
C ASP A 363 2.23 -20.37 1.22
N ASN A 364 2.11 -20.63 2.53
CA ASN A 364 0.88 -20.78 3.31
C ASN A 364 0.06 -22.05 3.01
N ARG A 365 0.34 -22.79 1.95
CA ARG A 365 -0.26 -24.09 1.63
C ARG A 365 0.71 -25.22 1.90
N ASN A 366 1.92 -25.08 1.40
CA ASN A 366 2.99 -26.05 1.51
C ASN A 366 4.21 -25.40 2.15
N THR A 367 5.05 -26.21 2.80
CA THR A 367 6.33 -25.81 3.38
C THR A 367 7.44 -26.68 2.83
N GLU A 368 8.58 -26.07 2.50
CA GLU A 368 9.79 -26.75 2.06
C GLU A 368 10.36 -27.61 3.20
N VAL A 369 10.77 -28.85 2.87
CA VAL A 369 11.59 -29.68 3.75
C VAL A 369 13.05 -29.54 3.36
N VAL A 370 13.83 -28.96 4.25
CA VAL A 370 15.28 -28.77 4.05
C VAL A 370 16.07 -30.04 4.42
N SER A 371 15.68 -30.70 5.50
CA SER A 371 16.27 -31.98 5.92
C SER A 371 15.26 -32.81 6.73
N GLY A 372 15.33 -34.14 6.58
CA GLY A 372 14.47 -35.14 7.22
C GLY A 372 14.46 -36.44 6.44
N ASP A 373 14.06 -37.54 7.10
CA ASP A 373 14.03 -38.89 6.51
C ASP A 373 12.74 -39.14 5.68
N LEU A 374 12.32 -38.15 4.87
CA LEU A 374 11.15 -38.25 4.00
C LEU A 374 11.54 -38.33 2.54
N LYS A 375 10.78 -39.13 1.77
CA LYS A 375 10.96 -39.32 0.33
C LYS A 375 9.73 -38.85 -0.44
N VAL A 376 9.94 -38.56 -1.70
CA VAL A 376 8.86 -38.32 -2.65
C VAL A 376 7.98 -39.57 -2.75
N GLY A 377 6.67 -39.39 -2.60
CA GLY A 377 5.70 -40.51 -2.60
C GLY A 377 5.27 -40.94 -1.20
N ASP A 378 5.94 -40.52 -0.12
CA ASP A 378 5.53 -40.83 1.24
C ASP A 378 4.15 -40.20 1.53
N LYS A 379 3.32 -40.93 2.29
CA LYS A 379 1.97 -40.48 2.65
C LYS A 379 1.96 -39.90 4.06
N VAL A 380 1.81 -38.59 4.17
CA VAL A 380 1.69 -37.90 5.46
C VAL A 380 0.23 -37.70 5.86
N VAL A 381 -0.04 -37.73 7.17
CA VAL A 381 -1.37 -37.51 7.73
C VAL A 381 -1.65 -36.01 7.78
N ALA A 382 -2.67 -35.55 7.03
CA ALA A 382 -3.12 -34.16 7.00
C ALA A 382 -4.36 -33.89 7.88
N GLY A 383 -5.01 -34.93 8.43
CA GLY A 383 -6.19 -34.79 9.28
C GLY A 383 -6.85 -36.12 9.59
N GLU A 384 -7.85 -36.12 10.46
CA GLU A 384 -8.69 -37.29 10.76
C GLU A 384 -9.96 -37.24 9.89
N ASN A 385 -10.34 -38.40 9.33
CA ASN A 385 -11.67 -38.60 8.73
C ASN A 385 -12.66 -38.86 9.86
N THR A 386 -13.24 -37.82 10.44
CA THR A 386 -14.39 -37.98 11.34
C THR A 386 -15.57 -38.50 10.50
N PRO A 387 -16.13 -39.69 10.78
CA PRO A 387 -17.37 -40.08 10.16
C PRO A 387 -18.43 -39.07 10.50
N ASN A 388 -19.07 -38.54 9.48
CA ASN A 388 -20.12 -37.53 9.56
C ASN A 388 -21.26 -38.09 10.46
N VAL A 389 -21.20 -37.82 11.74
CA VAL A 389 -22.33 -38.02 12.63
C VAL A 389 -23.37 -37.02 12.20
N THR A 390 -24.32 -37.47 11.41
CA THR A 390 -25.51 -36.70 11.07
C THR A 390 -26.13 -36.21 12.38
N GLY A 391 -25.80 -34.96 12.73
CA GLY A 391 -26.35 -34.29 13.89
C GLY A 391 -27.86 -34.21 13.71
N LYS A 392 -28.60 -34.74 14.69
CA LYS A 392 -30.01 -34.42 14.89
C LYS A 392 -30.20 -32.92 14.75
N PRO A 393 -31.22 -32.46 14.02
CA PRO A 393 -31.55 -31.03 14.02
C PRO A 393 -31.93 -30.61 15.44
N SER A 394 -31.17 -29.66 16.01
CA SER A 394 -31.53 -29.01 17.25
C SER A 394 -32.86 -28.28 17.02
N SER A 395 -33.92 -28.75 17.69
CA SER A 395 -35.20 -28.04 17.78
C SER A 395 -34.94 -26.69 18.47
N VAL A 396 -34.91 -25.62 17.68
CA VAL A 396 -34.97 -24.24 18.20
C VAL A 396 -36.37 -24.04 18.80
N GLY A 397 -36.44 -24.10 20.09
CA GLY A 397 -37.63 -23.71 20.86
C GLY A 397 -37.91 -22.22 20.63
N MET A 398 -38.99 -21.98 19.91
CA MET A 398 -39.59 -20.66 19.71
C MET A 398 -40.07 -20.16 21.08
N ARG A 399 -39.37 -19.24 21.72
CA ARG A 399 -39.93 -18.44 22.82
C ARG A 399 -40.62 -17.22 22.22
N MET A 400 -41.95 -17.25 22.26
CA MET A 400 -42.78 -16.04 22.21
C MET A 400 -42.54 -15.23 23.48
N PHE A 401 -42.19 -13.99 23.34
CA PHE A 401 -42.75 -12.82 24.02
C PHE A 401 -42.42 -11.59 23.17
#